data_ea0aea4ac14ec2b51e836d8c93ed9f6e
#
_entry.id   ea0aea4ac14ec2b51e836d8c93ed9f6e
#
_cell.length_a   1.000
_cell.length_b   1.000
_cell.length_c   1.000
_cell.angle_alpha   90.00
_cell.angle_beta   90.00
_cell.angle_gamma   90.00
#
_symmetry.space_group_name_H-M   'P 1'
#
loop_
_entity.id
_entity.type
_entity.pdbx_description
1 polymer ?
#
loop_
_entity_poly.entity_id
_entity_poly.type
_entity_poly.pdbx_seq_one_letter_code
_entity_poly.pdbx_strand_id
1 'polypeptide(L)'
;MHNIKEIRKDFSKFQKSLEKRNLDVDFEKIQKLDEQNRNLIQKKESLEKEKKDISKSKDESLFKKSKEISKELDKIVEDQKQIKFDLDSILSSIPNIPHEDVPNGKDENDNKEILKSGEIPNLEFKPKTHYELGEKLNMLDFDLATKTTGSRFVFVKDKLALLERAISNFMLDTHIHQNGYQEISPPLMASESTMYGTGQLPKFENDQFEIKFDEGSDRKFLIPTAEEIGRAHV
;
A
#
# COMPACT_ATOMS: atom_id res chain seq x y z
N MET A 1 0.51 -5.97 3.69
CA MET A 1 1.91 -6.47 3.67
C MET A 1 1.97 -7.90 4.19
N HIS A 2 2.82 -8.73 3.62
CA HIS A 2 2.99 -10.12 4.05
C HIS A 2 3.64 -10.20 5.43
N ASN A 3 3.12 -11.10 6.28
CA ASN A 3 3.68 -11.32 7.62
C ASN A 3 4.75 -12.43 7.56
N ILE A 4 6.01 -12.08 7.80
CA ILE A 4 7.13 -13.05 7.76
C ILE A 4 6.96 -14.22 8.74
N LYS A 5 6.26 -14.03 9.87
CA LYS A 5 6.00 -15.11 10.83
C LYS A 5 5.05 -16.15 10.26
N GLU A 6 4.05 -15.73 9.47
CA GLU A 6 3.13 -16.65 8.79
C GLU A 6 3.82 -17.34 7.61
N ILE A 7 4.61 -16.60 6.82
CA ILE A 7 5.42 -17.17 5.72
C ILE A 7 6.33 -18.28 6.25
N ARG A 8 6.97 -18.07 7.38
CA ARG A 8 7.90 -19.03 8.01
C ARG A 8 7.23 -20.34 8.41
N LYS A 9 5.92 -20.33 8.74
CA LYS A 9 5.20 -21.56 9.10
C LYS A 9 5.15 -22.55 7.95
N ASP A 10 4.98 -22.06 6.72
CA ASP A 10 4.96 -22.88 5.50
C ASP A 10 5.47 -22.05 4.31
N PHE A 11 6.79 -21.97 4.21
CA PHE A 11 7.45 -21.22 3.15
C PHE A 11 7.18 -21.79 1.76
N SER A 12 7.10 -23.12 1.65
CA SER A 12 6.81 -23.80 0.38
C SER A 12 5.41 -23.48 -0.12
N LYS A 13 4.43 -23.42 0.78
CA LYS A 13 3.06 -23.02 0.44
C LYS A 13 3.01 -21.57 -0.03
N PHE A 14 3.71 -20.67 0.66
CA PHE A 14 3.81 -19.28 0.25
C PHE A 14 4.39 -19.13 -1.16
N GLN A 15 5.52 -19.79 -1.44
CA GLN A 15 6.16 -19.78 -2.74
C GLN A 15 5.21 -20.28 -3.84
N LYS A 16 4.59 -21.46 -3.66
CA LYS A 16 3.62 -22.03 -4.60
C LYS A 16 2.42 -21.11 -4.85
N SER A 17 1.94 -20.44 -3.79
CA SER A 17 0.80 -19.53 -3.92
C SER A 17 1.10 -18.32 -4.81
N LEU A 18 2.36 -17.92 -4.92
CA LEU A 18 2.81 -16.81 -5.76
C LEU A 18 3.18 -17.21 -7.18
N GLU A 19 3.31 -18.52 -7.48
CA GLU A 19 3.60 -19.00 -8.85
C GLU A 19 2.56 -18.50 -9.87
N LYS A 20 1.28 -18.41 -9.44
CA LYS A 20 0.18 -17.87 -10.28
C LYS A 20 0.36 -16.40 -10.67
N ARG A 21 1.26 -15.67 -10.01
CA ARG A 21 1.50 -14.24 -10.26
C ARG A 21 2.60 -13.98 -11.29
N ASN A 22 3.30 -15.01 -11.73
CA ASN A 22 4.45 -14.90 -12.65
C ASN A 22 5.48 -13.86 -12.21
N LEU A 23 5.78 -13.81 -10.90
CA LEU A 23 6.68 -12.84 -10.31
C LEU A 23 8.08 -13.42 -10.19
N ASP A 24 9.07 -12.57 -10.46
CA ASP A 24 10.46 -12.87 -10.11
C ASP A 24 10.73 -12.42 -8.66
N VAL A 25 10.57 -13.34 -7.72
CA VAL A 25 10.78 -13.10 -6.29
C VAL A 25 11.98 -13.91 -5.82
N ASP A 26 12.95 -13.23 -5.24
CA ASP A 26 14.12 -13.88 -4.63
C ASP A 26 13.75 -14.46 -3.25
N PHE A 27 13.17 -15.66 -3.29
CA PHE A 27 12.76 -16.38 -2.08
C PHE A 27 13.94 -16.79 -1.19
N GLU A 28 15.10 -17.08 -1.77
CA GLU A 28 16.32 -17.43 -1.01
C GLU A 28 16.79 -16.24 -0.18
N LYS A 29 16.75 -15.05 -0.76
CA LYS A 29 17.10 -13.82 -0.06
C LYS A 29 16.15 -13.54 1.11
N ILE A 30 14.85 -13.77 0.96
CA ILE A 30 13.87 -13.62 2.05
C ILE A 30 14.21 -14.57 3.21
N GLN A 31 14.47 -15.85 2.92
CA GLN A 31 14.85 -16.83 3.94
C GLN A 31 16.12 -16.45 4.66
N LYS A 32 17.15 -16.04 3.91
CA LYS A 32 18.45 -15.64 4.46
C LYS A 32 18.33 -14.42 5.36
N LEU A 33 17.58 -13.39 4.94
CA LEU A 33 17.35 -12.19 5.77
C LEU A 33 16.57 -12.52 7.04
N ASP A 34 15.54 -13.36 6.95
CA ASP A 34 14.79 -13.80 8.12
C ASP A 34 15.64 -14.60 9.10
N GLU A 35 16.48 -15.51 8.62
CA GLU A 35 17.41 -16.26 9.46
C GLU A 35 18.44 -15.37 10.12
N GLN A 36 19.05 -14.45 9.38
CA GLN A 36 19.98 -13.48 9.93
C GLN A 36 19.34 -12.63 11.04
N ASN A 37 18.12 -12.13 10.79
CA ASN A 37 17.40 -11.34 11.80
C ASN A 37 17.15 -12.14 13.08
N ARG A 38 16.72 -13.41 12.96
CA ARG A 38 16.52 -14.28 14.13
C ARG A 38 17.79 -14.54 14.91
N ASN A 39 18.89 -14.78 14.21
CA ASN A 39 20.19 -15.01 14.84
C ASN A 39 20.66 -13.76 15.60
N LEU A 40 20.45 -12.56 15.02
CA LEU A 40 20.76 -11.31 15.72
C LEU A 40 19.86 -11.07 16.94
N ILE A 41 18.57 -11.43 16.87
CA ILE A 41 17.66 -11.37 18.03
C ILE A 41 18.17 -12.24 19.16
N GLN A 42 18.50 -13.50 18.88
CA GLN A 42 19.02 -14.43 19.89
C GLN A 42 20.35 -13.96 20.51
N LYS A 43 21.25 -13.46 19.66
CA LYS A 43 22.53 -12.91 20.11
C LYS A 43 22.32 -11.67 20.99
N LYS A 44 21.43 -10.77 20.62
CA LYS A 44 21.04 -9.59 21.39
C LYS A 44 20.51 -9.98 22.77
N GLU A 45 19.55 -10.91 22.83
CA GLU A 45 18.98 -11.39 24.10
C GLU A 45 20.02 -12.01 25.01
N SER A 46 20.97 -12.80 24.45
CA SER A 46 22.07 -13.40 25.19
C SER A 46 23.00 -12.33 25.79
N LEU A 47 23.39 -11.33 24.99
CA LEU A 47 24.27 -10.25 25.44
C LEU A 47 23.59 -9.33 26.46
N GLU A 48 22.30 -9.05 26.30
CA GLU A 48 21.51 -8.27 27.26
C GLU A 48 21.42 -9.00 28.61
N LYS A 49 21.23 -10.33 28.58
CA LYS A 49 21.27 -11.17 29.82
C LYS A 49 22.63 -11.12 30.47
N GLU A 50 23.70 -11.33 29.72
CA GLU A 50 25.07 -11.27 30.23
C GLU A 50 25.40 -9.90 30.84
N LYS A 51 25.04 -8.81 30.17
CA LYS A 51 25.20 -7.44 30.65
C LYS A 51 24.44 -7.22 31.98
N LYS A 52 23.22 -7.76 32.09
CA LYS A 52 22.40 -7.68 33.29
C LYS A 52 23.03 -8.47 34.47
N ASP A 53 23.63 -9.63 34.20
CA ASP A 53 24.28 -10.45 35.21
C ASP A 53 25.57 -9.78 35.69
N ILE A 54 26.38 -9.19 34.81
CA ILE A 54 27.54 -8.36 35.16
C ILE A 54 27.12 -7.18 36.03
N SER A 55 26.05 -6.49 35.69
CA SER A 55 25.55 -5.35 36.49
C SER A 55 25.11 -5.75 37.89
N LYS A 56 24.57 -6.97 38.07
CA LYS A 56 24.14 -7.49 39.35
C LYS A 56 25.33 -7.92 40.25
N SER A 57 26.42 -8.41 39.65
CA SER A 57 27.61 -8.87 40.40
C SER A 57 28.34 -7.74 41.10
N LYS A 58 28.17 -6.47 40.68
CA LYS A 58 28.88 -5.29 41.20
C LYS A 58 30.40 -5.43 41.16
N ASP A 59 30.91 -6.27 40.27
CA ASP A 59 32.35 -6.53 40.12
C ASP A 59 32.96 -5.50 39.16
N GLU A 60 33.76 -4.61 39.68
CA GLU A 60 34.42 -3.54 38.89
C GLU A 60 35.38 -4.09 37.84
N SER A 61 35.93 -5.29 38.01
CA SER A 61 36.81 -5.92 37.01
C SER A 61 36.09 -6.24 35.71
N LEU A 62 34.76 -6.39 35.75
CA LEU A 62 33.91 -6.69 34.60
C LEU A 62 33.41 -5.44 33.90
N PHE A 63 33.73 -4.23 34.33
CA PHE A 63 33.28 -2.97 33.75
C PHE A 63 33.72 -2.83 32.29
N LYS A 64 34.97 -3.23 31.98
CA LYS A 64 35.48 -3.22 30.62
C LYS A 64 34.67 -4.13 29.70
N LYS A 65 34.36 -5.34 30.15
CA LYS A 65 33.53 -6.31 29.41
C LYS A 65 32.11 -5.80 29.21
N SER A 66 31.50 -5.16 30.20
CA SER A 66 30.19 -4.53 30.06
C SER A 66 30.15 -3.43 28.98
N LYS A 67 31.24 -2.66 28.86
CA LYS A 67 31.38 -1.62 27.84
C LYS A 67 31.56 -2.22 26.44
N GLU A 68 32.28 -3.33 26.31
CA GLU A 68 32.42 -4.06 25.04
C GLU A 68 31.07 -4.63 24.58
N ILE A 69 30.32 -5.27 25.49
CA ILE A 69 28.98 -5.78 25.24
C ILE A 69 28.04 -4.65 24.78
N SER A 70 28.13 -3.45 25.36
CA SER A 70 27.32 -2.32 24.94
C SER A 70 27.60 -1.93 23.50
N LYS A 71 28.86 -1.85 23.09
CA LYS A 71 29.25 -1.55 21.72
C LYS A 71 28.77 -2.63 20.73
N GLU A 72 28.83 -3.90 21.16
CA GLU A 72 28.34 -5.00 20.32
C GLU A 72 26.82 -4.97 20.19
N LEU A 73 26.09 -4.63 21.25
CA LEU A 73 24.64 -4.41 21.20
C LEU A 73 24.25 -3.26 20.26
N ASP A 74 24.98 -2.14 20.31
CA ASP A 74 24.73 -1.00 19.40
C ASP A 74 24.90 -1.41 17.94
N LYS A 75 25.95 -2.19 17.64
CA LYS A 75 26.16 -2.74 16.29
C LYS A 75 25.04 -3.70 15.87
N ILE A 76 24.63 -4.60 16.77
CA ILE A 76 23.53 -5.54 16.48
C ILE A 76 22.23 -4.79 16.20
N VAL A 77 21.94 -3.71 16.90
CA VAL A 77 20.74 -2.88 16.68
C VAL A 77 20.78 -2.25 15.29
N GLU A 78 21.93 -1.74 14.85
CA GLU A 78 22.07 -1.16 13.52
C GLU A 78 21.96 -2.23 12.42
N ASP A 79 22.62 -3.39 12.58
CA ASP A 79 22.53 -4.51 11.65
C ASP A 79 21.07 -5.03 11.55
N GLN A 80 20.35 -5.13 12.68
CA GLN A 80 18.93 -5.51 12.69
C GLN A 80 18.04 -4.50 11.94
N LYS A 81 18.30 -3.22 12.13
CA LYS A 81 17.55 -2.16 11.44
C LYS A 81 17.70 -2.28 9.93
N GLN A 82 18.93 -2.50 9.44
CA GLN A 82 19.20 -2.68 8.02
C GLN A 82 18.54 -3.95 7.47
N ILE A 83 18.70 -5.09 8.13
CA ILE A 83 18.10 -6.36 7.71
C ILE A 83 16.58 -6.27 7.70
N LYS A 84 15.99 -5.63 8.71
CA LYS A 84 14.54 -5.41 8.75
C LYS A 84 14.07 -4.53 7.60
N PHE A 85 14.77 -3.44 7.31
CA PHE A 85 14.47 -2.57 6.18
C PHE A 85 14.51 -3.34 4.85
N ASP A 86 15.57 -4.13 4.62
CA ASP A 86 15.72 -4.91 3.40
C ASP A 86 14.61 -5.97 3.26
N LEU A 87 14.26 -6.65 4.35
CA LEU A 87 13.20 -7.65 4.38
C LEU A 87 11.83 -7.01 4.13
N ASP A 88 11.51 -5.91 4.82
CA ASP A 88 10.25 -5.18 4.66
C ASP A 88 10.12 -4.61 3.25
N SER A 89 11.22 -4.12 2.66
CA SER A 89 11.26 -3.64 1.28
C SER A 89 10.87 -4.74 0.28
N ILE A 90 11.44 -5.94 0.42
CA ILE A 90 11.10 -7.07 -0.45
C ILE A 90 9.64 -7.48 -0.22
N LEU A 91 9.21 -7.68 1.03
CA LEU A 91 7.86 -8.15 1.34
C LEU A 91 6.77 -7.15 0.93
N SER A 92 7.07 -5.85 0.95
CA SER A 92 6.13 -4.81 0.51
C SER A 92 5.95 -4.75 -1.00
N SER A 93 6.93 -5.21 -1.77
CA SER A 93 6.83 -5.27 -3.23
C SER A 93 6.05 -6.48 -3.75
N ILE A 94 5.85 -7.51 -2.90
CA ILE A 94 5.12 -8.72 -3.27
C ILE A 94 3.61 -8.46 -3.18
N PRO A 95 2.84 -8.66 -4.27
CA PRO A 95 1.39 -8.51 -4.24
C PRO A 95 0.72 -9.61 -3.42
N ASN A 96 -0.55 -9.42 -3.09
CA ASN A 96 -1.33 -10.38 -2.32
C ASN A 96 -1.39 -11.76 -3.00
N ILE A 97 -1.46 -12.82 -2.16
CA ILE A 97 -1.70 -14.18 -2.62
C ILE A 97 -3.05 -14.23 -3.32
N PRO A 98 -3.13 -14.75 -4.56
CA PRO A 98 -4.39 -14.90 -5.25
C PRO A 98 -5.25 -15.98 -4.60
N HIS A 99 -6.58 -15.86 -4.73
CA HIS A 99 -7.51 -16.92 -4.34
C HIS A 99 -7.29 -18.19 -5.18
N GLU A 100 -7.70 -19.35 -4.66
CA GLU A 100 -7.50 -20.63 -5.31
C GLU A 100 -8.19 -20.72 -6.68
N ASP A 101 -9.35 -20.07 -6.83
CA ASP A 101 -10.14 -20.05 -8.06
C ASP A 101 -9.56 -19.16 -9.16
N VAL A 102 -8.57 -18.31 -8.83
CA VAL A 102 -7.91 -17.46 -9.84
C VAL A 102 -7.10 -18.35 -10.79
N PRO A 103 -7.36 -18.29 -12.11
CA PRO A 103 -6.60 -19.08 -13.09
C PRO A 103 -5.14 -18.64 -13.17
N ASN A 104 -4.29 -19.52 -13.64
CA ASN A 104 -2.95 -19.14 -14.05
C ASN A 104 -3.05 -18.37 -15.37
N GLY A 105 -2.40 -17.21 -15.44
CA GLY A 105 -2.44 -16.37 -16.64
C GLY A 105 -1.35 -15.33 -16.65
N LYS A 106 -1.09 -14.75 -17.81
CA LYS A 106 -0.12 -13.66 -18.00
C LYS A 106 -0.80 -12.29 -18.06
N ASP A 107 -2.00 -12.24 -18.61
CA ASP A 107 -2.77 -11.00 -18.81
C ASP A 107 -4.28 -11.27 -18.72
N GLU A 108 -5.08 -10.25 -19.02
CA GLU A 108 -6.55 -10.29 -18.95
C GLU A 108 -7.21 -11.30 -19.88
N ASN A 109 -6.53 -11.78 -20.91
CA ASN A 109 -7.08 -12.78 -21.84
C ASN A 109 -7.16 -14.17 -21.22
N ASP A 110 -6.37 -14.41 -20.18
CA ASP A 110 -6.39 -15.64 -19.40
C ASP A 110 -7.48 -15.64 -18.31
N ASN A 111 -8.23 -14.57 -18.16
CA ASN A 111 -9.30 -14.47 -17.18
C ASN A 111 -10.44 -15.44 -17.51
N LYS A 112 -10.93 -16.14 -16.49
CA LYS A 112 -12.10 -17.01 -16.60
C LYS A 112 -13.37 -16.22 -16.35
N GLU A 113 -14.25 -16.14 -17.36
CA GLU A 113 -15.59 -15.56 -17.18
C GLU A 113 -16.38 -16.43 -16.20
N ILE A 114 -16.82 -15.84 -15.07
CA ILE A 114 -17.58 -16.56 -14.03
C ILE A 114 -19.09 -16.40 -14.26
N LEU A 115 -19.52 -15.22 -14.67
CA LEU A 115 -20.92 -14.92 -14.88
C LEU A 115 -21.07 -13.90 -16.00
N LYS A 116 -22.02 -14.15 -16.89
CA LYS A 116 -22.50 -13.19 -17.90
C LYS A 116 -23.96 -12.94 -17.64
N SER A 117 -24.35 -11.70 -17.46
CA SER A 117 -25.74 -11.31 -17.20
C SER A 117 -26.18 -10.22 -18.16
N GLY A 118 -27.42 -10.36 -18.67
CA GLY A 118 -28.00 -9.44 -19.64
C GLY A 118 -27.51 -9.65 -21.07
N GLU A 119 -28.08 -8.87 -21.98
CA GLU A 119 -27.74 -8.86 -23.39
C GLU A 119 -27.16 -7.50 -23.78
N ILE A 120 -26.13 -7.49 -24.62
CA ILE A 120 -25.60 -6.25 -25.18
C ILE A 120 -26.59 -5.73 -26.20
N PRO A 121 -27.15 -4.51 -26.06
CA PRO A 121 -28.11 -3.98 -27.00
C PRO A 121 -27.47 -3.79 -28.38
N ASN A 122 -28.17 -4.27 -29.42
CA ASN A 122 -27.77 -4.02 -30.78
C ASN A 122 -28.30 -2.63 -31.20
N LEU A 123 -27.41 -1.66 -31.33
CA LEU A 123 -27.75 -0.31 -31.73
C LEU A 123 -27.69 -0.20 -33.23
N GLU A 124 -28.74 0.41 -33.85
CA GLU A 124 -28.80 0.68 -35.30
C GLU A 124 -27.85 1.78 -35.76
N PHE A 125 -27.15 2.41 -34.83
CA PHE A 125 -26.17 3.46 -35.09
C PHE A 125 -24.83 3.18 -34.34
N LYS A 126 -23.74 3.78 -34.82
CA LYS A 126 -22.44 3.71 -34.15
C LYS A 126 -22.46 4.59 -32.88
N PRO A 127 -22.40 4.02 -31.68
CA PRO A 127 -22.38 4.79 -30.44
C PRO A 127 -21.12 5.63 -30.35
N LYS A 128 -21.25 6.83 -29.78
CA LYS A 128 -20.12 7.68 -29.41
C LYS A 128 -19.68 7.39 -28.02
N THR A 129 -18.41 7.62 -27.75
CA THR A 129 -17.86 7.54 -26.40
C THR A 129 -18.39 8.67 -25.51
N HIS A 130 -18.30 8.52 -24.21
CA HIS A 130 -18.76 9.53 -23.24
C HIS A 130 -18.03 10.88 -23.41
N TYR A 131 -16.74 10.88 -23.70
CA TYR A 131 -15.96 12.10 -23.94
C TYR A 131 -16.36 12.78 -25.24
N GLU A 132 -16.59 12.05 -26.34
CA GLU A 132 -17.09 12.62 -27.60
C GLU A 132 -18.48 13.26 -27.42
N LEU A 133 -19.34 12.64 -26.60
CA LEU A 133 -20.65 13.20 -26.28
C LEU A 133 -20.51 14.47 -25.43
N GLY A 134 -19.65 14.44 -24.40
CA GLY A 134 -19.42 15.58 -23.51
C GLY A 134 -18.84 16.80 -24.22
N GLU A 135 -17.88 16.60 -25.13
CA GLU A 135 -17.34 17.67 -25.99
C GLU A 135 -18.37 18.20 -26.94
N LYS A 136 -19.12 17.33 -27.67
CA LYS A 136 -20.18 17.75 -28.60
C LYS A 136 -21.26 18.56 -27.91
N LEU A 137 -21.59 18.25 -26.66
CA LEU A 137 -22.55 18.99 -25.84
C LEU A 137 -21.93 20.23 -25.18
N ASN A 138 -20.63 20.47 -25.37
CA ASN A 138 -19.85 21.52 -24.71
C ASN A 138 -19.89 21.44 -23.17
N MET A 139 -20.01 20.24 -22.63
CA MET A 139 -20.10 19.98 -21.19
C MET A 139 -18.80 19.41 -20.59
N LEU A 140 -17.87 18.93 -21.44
CA LEU A 140 -16.51 18.55 -21.09
C LEU A 140 -15.52 19.40 -21.86
N ASP A 141 -14.43 19.84 -21.19
CA ASP A 141 -13.41 20.70 -21.79
C ASP A 141 -12.01 20.22 -21.37
N PHE A 142 -11.40 19.46 -22.26
CA PHE A 142 -10.06 18.91 -22.04
C PHE A 142 -8.97 19.94 -22.38
N ASP A 143 -9.21 20.81 -23.36
CA ASP A 143 -8.24 21.85 -23.76
C ASP A 143 -8.01 22.85 -22.64
N LEU A 144 -9.08 23.27 -21.97
CA LEU A 144 -8.99 24.17 -20.84
C LEU A 144 -8.25 23.51 -19.66
N ALA A 145 -8.54 22.23 -19.39
CA ALA A 145 -7.87 21.47 -18.35
C ALA A 145 -6.36 21.29 -18.64
N THR A 146 -6.00 21.04 -19.88
CA THR A 146 -4.59 20.94 -20.30
C THR A 146 -3.81 22.22 -20.04
N LYS A 147 -4.44 23.39 -20.24
CA LYS A 147 -3.80 24.70 -19.98
C LYS A 147 -3.60 24.99 -18.50
N THR A 148 -4.46 24.49 -17.64
CA THR A 148 -4.44 24.81 -16.19
C THR A 148 -3.75 23.75 -15.37
N THR A 149 -3.90 22.47 -15.71
CA THR A 149 -3.51 21.35 -14.82
C THR A 149 -2.65 20.31 -15.55
N GLY A 150 -2.81 20.18 -16.86
CA GLY A 150 -2.10 19.22 -17.69
C GLY A 150 -3.02 18.17 -18.33
N SER A 151 -2.43 17.20 -19.02
CA SER A 151 -3.15 16.10 -19.65
C SER A 151 -3.83 15.21 -18.59
N ARG A 152 -4.89 14.49 -18.98
CA ARG A 152 -5.69 13.60 -18.13
C ARG A 152 -6.60 14.28 -17.10
N PHE A 153 -6.77 15.60 -17.19
CA PHE A 153 -7.78 16.35 -16.44
C PHE A 153 -8.87 16.83 -17.36
N VAL A 154 -10.03 17.16 -16.79
CA VAL A 154 -11.20 17.66 -17.55
C VAL A 154 -11.94 18.71 -16.71
N PHE A 155 -12.43 19.75 -17.38
CA PHE A 155 -13.43 20.64 -16.80
C PHE A 155 -14.82 20.13 -17.13
N VAL A 156 -15.60 19.80 -16.13
CA VAL A 156 -17.02 19.46 -16.25
C VAL A 156 -17.85 20.74 -16.13
N LYS A 157 -18.73 20.99 -17.07
CA LYS A 157 -19.44 22.27 -17.20
C LYS A 157 -20.96 22.10 -17.23
N ASP A 158 -21.64 23.19 -16.90
CA ASP A 158 -23.10 23.38 -17.06
C ASP A 158 -23.93 22.25 -16.43
N LYS A 159 -24.87 21.69 -17.19
CA LYS A 159 -25.81 20.65 -16.73
C LYS A 159 -25.10 19.36 -16.28
N LEU A 160 -23.96 19.02 -16.87
CA LEU A 160 -23.19 17.85 -16.45
C LEU A 160 -22.56 18.06 -15.06
N ALA A 161 -22.02 19.24 -14.78
CA ALA A 161 -21.53 19.58 -13.44
C ALA A 161 -22.65 19.60 -12.39
N LEU A 162 -23.83 20.10 -12.78
CA LEU A 162 -25.02 20.04 -11.93
C LEU A 162 -25.45 18.59 -11.64
N LEU A 163 -25.43 17.73 -12.67
CA LEU A 163 -25.79 16.32 -12.54
C LEU A 163 -24.82 15.57 -11.65
N GLU A 164 -23.52 15.78 -11.81
CA GLU A 164 -22.47 15.18 -10.96
C GLU A 164 -22.70 15.50 -9.47
N ARG A 165 -22.93 16.77 -9.16
CA ARG A 165 -23.24 17.20 -7.79
C ARG A 165 -24.56 16.62 -7.28
N ALA A 166 -25.60 16.56 -8.13
CA ALA A 166 -26.89 16.01 -7.74
C ALA A 166 -26.80 14.51 -7.42
N ILE A 167 -26.04 13.75 -8.22
CA ILE A 167 -25.80 12.33 -7.97
C ILE A 167 -25.00 12.14 -6.67
N SER A 168 -23.96 12.93 -6.45
CA SER A 168 -23.15 12.86 -5.22
C SER A 168 -24.00 13.09 -3.97
N ASN A 169 -24.82 14.13 -3.98
CA ASN A 169 -25.75 14.41 -2.89
C ASN A 169 -26.79 13.30 -2.69
N PHE A 170 -27.36 12.79 -3.79
CA PHE A 170 -28.33 11.66 -3.71
C PHE A 170 -27.71 10.43 -3.08
N MET A 171 -26.46 10.09 -3.43
CA MET A 171 -25.74 8.94 -2.84
C MET A 171 -25.48 9.15 -1.35
N LEU A 172 -25.00 10.32 -0.93
CA LEU A 172 -24.78 10.66 0.47
C LEU A 172 -26.09 10.58 1.27
N ASP A 173 -27.13 11.27 0.81
CA ASP A 173 -28.44 11.28 1.47
C ASP A 173 -29.03 9.88 1.61
N THR A 174 -28.88 9.04 0.59
CA THR A 174 -29.35 7.65 0.64
C THR A 174 -28.60 6.87 1.71
N HIS A 175 -27.30 6.99 1.79
CA HIS A 175 -26.51 6.28 2.80
C HIS A 175 -26.79 6.77 4.22
N ILE A 176 -26.94 8.07 4.41
CA ILE A 176 -27.26 8.65 5.72
C ILE A 176 -28.66 8.24 6.19
N HIS A 177 -29.68 8.43 5.34
CA HIS A 177 -31.07 8.29 5.78
C HIS A 177 -31.61 6.86 5.67
N GLN A 178 -31.10 6.04 4.74
CA GLN A 178 -31.61 4.69 4.51
C GLN A 178 -30.70 3.59 5.05
N ASN A 179 -29.37 3.80 5.03
CA ASN A 179 -28.40 2.78 5.41
C ASN A 179 -27.74 3.04 6.77
N GLY A 180 -28.09 4.13 7.47
CA GLY A 180 -27.60 4.43 8.82
C GLY A 180 -26.13 4.83 8.90
N TYR A 181 -25.53 5.29 7.79
CA TYR A 181 -24.17 5.81 7.81
C TYR A 181 -24.12 7.22 8.40
N GLN A 182 -22.96 7.56 8.96
CA GLN A 182 -22.65 8.91 9.41
C GLN A 182 -21.79 9.61 8.38
N GLU A 183 -22.18 10.80 7.96
CA GLU A 183 -21.36 11.63 7.08
C GLU A 183 -20.13 12.18 7.81
N ILE A 184 -18.98 12.11 7.15
CA ILE A 184 -17.71 12.64 7.64
C ILE A 184 -17.08 13.47 6.52
N SER A 185 -16.57 14.66 6.87
CA SER A 185 -15.77 15.50 5.98
C SER A 185 -14.30 15.41 6.39
N PRO A 186 -13.51 14.50 5.79
CA PRO A 186 -12.12 14.29 6.17
C PRO A 186 -11.18 15.30 5.53
N PRO A 187 -9.94 15.48 6.08
CA PRO A 187 -8.86 16.13 5.35
C PRO A 187 -8.55 15.39 4.03
N LEU A 188 -8.26 16.15 2.98
CA LEU A 188 -7.93 15.59 1.66
C LEU A 188 -6.44 15.24 1.50
N MET A 189 -5.70 15.16 2.61
CA MET A 189 -4.28 14.81 2.64
C MET A 189 -4.04 13.67 3.61
N ALA A 190 -3.20 12.72 3.21
CA ALA A 190 -2.78 11.59 4.03
C ALA A 190 -1.27 11.63 4.30
N SER A 191 -0.85 11.04 5.42
CA SER A 191 0.56 10.83 5.75
C SER A 191 1.15 9.67 4.96
N GLU A 192 2.48 9.63 4.82
CA GLU A 192 3.19 8.50 4.22
C GLU A 192 2.85 7.18 4.90
N SER A 193 2.75 7.16 6.23
CA SER A 193 2.39 5.95 6.99
C SER A 193 0.98 5.45 6.67
N THR A 194 0.03 6.35 6.41
CA THR A 194 -1.32 6.01 5.97
C THR A 194 -1.28 5.39 4.57
N MET A 195 -0.62 6.04 3.61
CA MET A 195 -0.45 5.56 2.24
C MET A 195 0.23 4.18 2.18
N TYR A 196 1.23 3.96 3.04
CA TYR A 196 1.88 2.66 3.16
C TYR A 196 0.95 1.59 3.73
N GLY A 197 0.15 1.97 4.71
CA GLY A 197 -0.77 1.05 5.37
C GLY A 197 -1.95 0.61 4.53
N THR A 198 -2.35 1.40 3.55
CA THR A 198 -3.41 1.07 2.57
C THR A 198 -2.85 0.41 1.31
N GLY A 199 -1.52 0.29 1.19
CA GLY A 199 -0.86 -0.38 0.07
C GLY A 199 -0.64 0.49 -1.17
N GLN A 200 -0.85 1.80 -1.05
CA GLN A 200 -0.51 2.74 -2.12
C GLN A 200 1.01 2.90 -2.26
N LEU A 201 1.71 2.97 -1.14
CA LEU A 201 3.17 2.95 -1.10
C LEU A 201 3.70 1.57 -0.71
N PRO A 202 4.86 1.17 -1.21
CA PRO A 202 5.70 1.87 -2.21
C PRO A 202 5.28 1.65 -3.66
N LYS A 203 4.34 0.74 -3.92
CA LYS A 203 4.05 0.20 -5.26
C LYS A 203 3.58 1.26 -6.27
N PHE A 204 2.73 2.18 -5.85
CA PHE A 204 2.11 3.20 -6.71
C PHE A 204 2.67 4.61 -6.46
N GLU A 205 3.90 4.73 -5.97
CA GLU A 205 4.51 6.01 -5.60
C GLU A 205 4.51 7.02 -6.75
N ASN A 206 4.81 6.57 -7.97
CA ASN A 206 4.84 7.42 -9.16
C ASN A 206 3.44 7.89 -9.63
N ASP A 207 2.38 7.27 -9.14
CA ASP A 207 1.01 7.63 -9.46
C ASP A 207 0.38 8.56 -8.43
N GLN A 208 1.12 8.90 -7.36
CA GLN A 208 0.62 9.72 -6.25
C GLN A 208 1.00 11.19 -6.44
N PHE A 209 0.12 12.08 -5.95
CA PHE A 209 0.41 13.50 -5.83
C PHE A 209 1.01 13.81 -4.48
N GLU A 210 2.34 13.85 -4.42
CA GLU A 210 3.06 14.28 -3.22
C GLU A 210 3.03 15.81 -3.07
N ILE A 211 2.68 16.25 -1.87
CA ILE A 211 2.72 17.67 -1.50
C ILE A 211 4.04 17.94 -0.80
N LYS A 212 4.85 18.80 -1.37
CA LYS A 212 6.12 19.23 -0.79
C LYS A 212 5.89 20.40 0.14
N PHE A 213 6.24 20.19 1.40
CA PHE A 213 6.41 21.24 2.40
C PHE A 213 7.90 21.59 2.54
N ASP A 214 8.27 22.26 3.61
CA ASP A 214 9.67 22.61 3.91
C ASP A 214 10.54 21.35 4.04
N GLU A 215 11.83 21.51 3.78
CA GLU A 215 12.83 20.42 3.93
C GLU A 215 12.78 19.82 5.33
N GLY A 216 12.67 18.50 5.41
CA GLY A 216 12.63 17.76 6.67
C GLY A 216 11.24 17.56 7.26
N SER A 217 10.16 18.04 6.61
CA SER A 217 8.81 17.69 7.01
C SER A 217 8.43 16.26 6.57
N ASP A 218 7.51 15.62 7.31
CA ASP A 218 6.93 14.35 6.93
C ASP A 218 6.21 14.46 5.58
N ARG A 219 6.41 13.46 4.73
CA ARG A 219 5.76 13.39 3.41
C ARG A 219 4.23 13.37 3.55
N LYS A 220 3.56 14.15 2.72
CA LYS A 220 2.10 14.22 2.61
C LYS A 220 1.67 14.01 1.16
N PHE A 221 0.51 13.39 1.00
CA PHE A 221 -0.03 13.06 -0.30
C PHE A 221 -1.48 13.52 -0.40
N LEU A 222 -1.93 13.92 -1.58
CA LEU A 222 -3.37 14.01 -1.83
C LEU A 222 -3.96 12.60 -1.76
N ILE A 223 -5.13 12.47 -1.14
CA ILE A 223 -5.81 11.18 -1.00
C ILE A 223 -6.25 10.69 -2.37
N PRO A 224 -5.74 9.53 -2.87
CA PRO A 224 -6.14 8.97 -4.16
C PRO A 224 -7.46 8.18 -4.08
N THR A 225 -7.80 7.68 -2.90
CA THR A 225 -8.96 6.80 -2.68
C THR A 225 -9.46 6.88 -1.24
N ALA A 226 -10.69 6.41 -0.98
CA ALA A 226 -11.32 6.51 0.33
C ALA A 226 -10.73 5.56 1.40
N GLU A 227 -9.96 4.56 1.02
CA GLU A 227 -9.37 3.60 1.95
C GLU A 227 -8.42 4.25 2.97
N GLU A 228 -7.75 5.36 2.59
CA GLU A 228 -6.88 6.11 3.50
C GLU A 228 -7.64 6.67 4.70
N ILE A 229 -8.90 7.05 4.49
CA ILE A 229 -9.77 7.54 5.57
C ILE A 229 -10.19 6.40 6.50
N GLY A 230 -10.50 5.23 5.93
CA GLY A 230 -10.86 4.04 6.69
C GLY A 230 -9.78 3.61 7.67
N ARG A 231 -8.51 3.81 7.35
CA ARG A 231 -7.39 3.49 8.24
C ARG A 231 -7.34 4.34 9.52
N ALA A 232 -7.97 5.48 9.56
CA ALA A 232 -8.03 6.30 10.77
C ALA A 232 -8.74 5.60 11.94
N HIS A 233 -9.46 4.51 11.67
CA HIS A 233 -10.24 3.74 12.63
C HIS A 233 -9.58 2.39 13.03
N VAL A 234 -8.33 2.12 12.61
CA VAL A 234 -7.61 0.85 12.87
C VAL A 234 -6.44 1.02 13.82
#